data_688bdc9760abd78024bf3852eb8b25dd
#
_entry.id   688bdc9760abd78024bf3852eb8b25dd
#
_cell.length_a   1.000
_cell.length_b   1.000
_cell.length_c   1.000
_cell.angle_alpha   90.00
_cell.angle_beta   90.00
_cell.angle_gamma   90.00
#
_symmetry.space_group_name_H-M   'P 1'
#
loop_
_entity.id
_entity.type
_entity.pdbx_description
1 polymer ?
#
loop_
_entity_poly.entity_id
_entity_poly.type
_entity_poly.pdbx_seq_one_letter_code
_entity_poly.pdbx_strand_id
1 'polypeptide(L)'
;FPSAQQTTEFECSEPRAAYLERLGELVRFDTIRGTSAQPGPKIIFDALHGCGAGYLDRVLAEHGIAARTLRGERDVLFDGTGPDVSESNLAPLSKAVKDSSAAIGLATDGDADRFGIVDGAGRWFSPNHILGLLYDYLIESRGWRLDAARSVATSHLLDGVAARNGLAVHETPVGFKYIGQWIL
;
A
#
# COMPACT_ATOMS: atom_id res chain seq x y z
N PHE A 1 43.53 -2.49 15.46
CA PHE A 1 42.11 -2.09 15.66
C PHE A 1 42.12 -0.69 16.26
N PRO A 2 41.42 0.32 15.68
CA PRO A 2 41.29 1.63 16.29
C PRO A 2 40.53 1.49 17.61
N SER A 3 41.00 2.17 18.64
CA SER A 3 40.37 2.19 19.95
C SER A 3 38.96 2.79 19.86
N ALA A 4 37.99 2.04 20.31
CA ALA A 4 36.57 2.42 20.33
C ALA A 4 36.35 3.54 21.39
N GLN A 5 36.60 4.79 21.04
CA GLN A 5 36.25 5.96 21.86
C GLN A 5 35.76 7.15 21.02
N GLN A 6 35.04 6.90 19.96
CA GLN A 6 34.16 7.93 19.42
C GLN A 6 32.71 7.46 19.65
N THR A 7 32.15 7.90 20.77
CA THR A 7 30.70 7.88 20.96
C THR A 7 30.11 8.88 19.97
N THR A 8 29.65 8.38 18.82
CA THR A 8 28.84 9.18 17.93
C THR A 8 27.50 9.38 18.65
N GLU A 9 27.19 10.61 19.01
CA GLU A 9 25.85 10.93 19.49
C GLU A 9 24.88 10.73 18.32
N PHE A 10 23.94 9.80 18.48
CA PHE A 10 22.87 9.59 17.54
C PHE A 10 21.65 10.40 17.98
N GLU A 11 21.16 11.25 17.11
CA GLU A 11 19.87 11.89 17.32
C GLU A 11 18.76 10.91 16.93
N CYS A 12 17.89 10.57 17.91
CA CYS A 12 16.70 9.75 17.66
C CYS A 12 15.55 10.65 17.24
N SER A 13 15.04 10.48 16.03
CA SER A 13 13.82 11.15 15.57
C SER A 13 12.65 10.17 15.45
N GLU A 14 11.44 10.62 15.75
CA GLU A 14 10.20 9.86 15.55
C GLU A 14 9.45 10.42 14.33
N PRO A 15 9.59 9.82 13.14
CA PRO A 15 9.04 10.38 11.92
C PRO A 15 7.54 10.09 11.73
N ARG A 16 6.93 9.24 12.57
CA ARG A 16 5.55 8.74 12.40
C ARG A 16 4.53 9.85 12.31
N ALA A 17 4.60 10.85 13.17
CA ALA A 17 3.61 11.93 13.20
C ALA A 17 3.60 12.71 11.88
N ALA A 18 4.78 13.14 11.40
CA ALA A 18 4.91 13.84 10.13
C ALA A 18 4.48 12.98 8.93
N TYR A 19 4.76 11.67 8.97
CA TYR A 19 4.33 10.75 7.93
C TYR A 19 2.81 10.61 7.88
N LEU A 20 2.14 10.44 9.03
CA LEU A 20 0.68 10.32 9.09
C LEU A 20 -0.01 11.63 8.68
N GLU A 21 0.53 12.78 9.09
CA GLU A 21 0.07 14.10 8.62
C GLU A 21 0.15 14.20 7.09
N ARG A 22 1.28 13.81 6.51
CA ARG A 22 1.46 13.80 5.05
C ARG A 22 0.47 12.87 4.34
N LEU A 23 0.16 11.71 4.90
CA LEU A 23 -0.89 10.84 4.36
C LEU A 23 -2.26 11.53 4.37
N GLY A 24 -2.57 12.28 5.43
CA GLY A 24 -3.80 13.09 5.53
C GLY A 24 -3.96 14.11 4.39
N GLU A 25 -2.86 14.69 3.92
CA GLU A 25 -2.87 15.62 2.78
C GLU A 25 -3.03 14.92 1.43
N LEU A 26 -2.46 13.72 1.28
CA LEU A 26 -2.43 12.99 0.01
C LEU A 26 -3.71 12.20 -0.26
N VAL A 27 -4.35 11.67 0.79
CA VAL A 27 -5.50 10.78 0.71
C VAL A 27 -6.78 11.53 1.06
N ARG A 28 -7.82 11.41 0.22
CA ARG A 28 -9.14 11.99 0.50
C ARG A 28 -9.94 11.08 1.42
N PHE A 29 -9.61 11.08 2.71
CA PHE A 29 -10.26 10.24 3.71
C PHE A 29 -11.76 10.49 3.84
N ASP A 30 -12.22 11.73 3.63
CA ASP A 30 -13.65 12.05 3.62
C ASP A 30 -14.41 11.29 2.53
N THR A 31 -13.81 11.08 1.36
CA THR A 31 -14.38 10.27 0.29
C THR A 31 -14.49 8.80 0.71
N ILE A 32 -13.47 8.27 1.42
CA ILE A 32 -13.45 6.89 1.91
C ILE A 32 -14.49 6.71 3.03
N ARG A 33 -14.58 7.65 3.94
CA ARG A 33 -15.57 7.64 5.04
C ARG A 33 -17.00 7.64 4.52
N GLY A 34 -17.24 8.15 3.33
CA GLY A 34 -18.55 8.23 2.72
C GLY A 34 -19.43 9.34 3.30
N THR A 35 -20.61 9.49 2.70
CA THR A 35 -21.62 10.43 3.18
C THR A 35 -22.33 9.85 4.39
N SER A 36 -22.57 10.65 5.39
CA SER A 36 -23.01 10.36 6.76
C SER A 36 -24.31 9.56 6.95
N ALA A 37 -24.94 9.07 5.92
CA ALA A 37 -26.19 8.27 5.99
C ALA A 37 -25.95 6.75 6.14
N GLN A 38 -24.72 6.26 5.93
CA GLN A 38 -24.37 4.84 6.09
C GLN A 38 -23.05 4.73 6.85
N PRO A 39 -22.86 3.72 7.71
CA PRO A 39 -21.54 3.44 8.26
C PRO A 39 -20.56 3.25 7.09
N GLY A 40 -19.42 3.95 7.13
CA GLY A 40 -18.38 3.86 6.11
C GLY A 40 -17.90 2.43 5.87
N PRO A 41 -17.14 2.17 4.82
CA PRO A 41 -16.69 0.84 4.47
C PRO A 41 -15.91 0.23 5.64
N LYS A 42 -16.24 -0.99 6.01
CA LYS A 42 -15.41 -1.76 6.92
C LYS A 42 -14.15 -2.17 6.18
N ILE A 43 -13.00 -1.82 6.74
CA ILE A 43 -11.68 -2.18 6.20
C ILE A 43 -11.06 -3.22 7.11
N ILE A 44 -10.43 -4.25 6.53
CA ILE A 44 -9.55 -5.14 7.27
C ILE A 44 -8.13 -4.84 6.83
N PHE A 45 -7.27 -4.51 7.78
CA PHE A 45 -5.86 -4.30 7.56
C PHE A 45 -5.07 -5.47 8.12
N ASP A 46 -4.16 -6.00 7.34
CA ASP A 46 -3.28 -7.10 7.72
C ASP A 46 -1.83 -6.61 7.69
N ALA A 47 -1.24 -6.47 8.85
CA ALA A 47 0.13 -5.98 8.98
C ALA A 47 1.18 -7.08 8.82
N LEU A 48 0.78 -8.35 8.62
CA LEU A 48 1.69 -9.51 8.48
C LEU A 48 2.78 -9.55 9.57
N HIS A 49 2.46 -9.16 10.81
CA HIS A 49 3.41 -9.03 11.93
C HIS A 49 4.58 -8.06 11.67
N GLY A 50 4.48 -7.25 10.61
CA GLY A 50 5.51 -6.34 10.14
C GLY A 50 5.47 -4.96 10.78
N CYS A 51 6.37 -4.09 10.31
CA CYS A 51 6.51 -2.73 10.83
C CYS A 51 5.39 -1.76 10.41
N GLY A 52 4.50 -2.16 9.47
CA GLY A 52 3.33 -1.39 9.05
C GLY A 52 2.22 -1.28 10.12
N ALA A 53 2.26 -2.11 11.16
CA ALA A 53 1.32 -2.03 12.28
C ALA A 53 1.44 -0.68 13.01
N GLY A 54 0.29 -0.07 13.37
CA GLY A 54 0.25 1.23 14.03
C GLY A 54 0.44 2.44 13.10
N TYR A 55 0.38 2.24 11.78
CA TYR A 55 0.37 3.30 10.78
C TYR A 55 -0.97 3.42 10.07
N LEU A 56 -1.31 2.49 9.19
CA LEU A 56 -2.56 2.55 8.43
C LEU A 56 -3.80 2.45 9.32
N ASP A 57 -3.80 1.54 10.27
CA ASP A 57 -4.87 1.37 11.25
C ASP A 57 -5.09 2.66 12.07
N ARG A 58 -4.02 3.32 12.47
CA ARG A 58 -4.09 4.58 13.21
C ARG A 58 -4.64 5.71 12.36
N VAL A 59 -4.14 5.93 11.16
CA VAL A 59 -4.63 7.02 10.30
C VAL A 59 -6.09 6.81 9.91
N LEU A 60 -6.52 5.57 9.67
CA LEU A 60 -7.94 5.26 9.42
C LEU A 60 -8.82 5.62 10.63
N ALA A 61 -8.38 5.26 11.84
CA ALA A 61 -9.10 5.58 13.07
C ALA A 61 -9.17 7.09 13.32
N GLU A 62 -8.08 7.83 13.11
CA GLU A 62 -8.03 9.29 13.25
C GLU A 62 -9.00 9.99 12.28
N HIS A 63 -9.27 9.40 11.11
CA HIS A 63 -10.25 9.89 10.14
C HIS A 63 -11.65 9.28 10.31
N GLY A 64 -11.92 8.54 11.40
CA GLY A 64 -13.22 7.97 11.69
C GLY A 64 -13.64 6.83 10.76
N ILE A 65 -12.68 6.14 10.15
CA ILE A 65 -12.92 4.99 9.27
C ILE A 65 -12.76 3.71 10.08
N ALA A 66 -13.81 2.88 10.13
CA ALA A 66 -13.79 1.62 10.86
C ALA A 66 -12.82 0.63 10.20
N ALA A 67 -11.76 0.28 10.91
CA ALA A 67 -10.80 -0.72 10.49
C ALA A 67 -10.55 -1.76 11.58
N ARG A 68 -10.32 -3.02 11.18
CA ARG A 68 -9.85 -4.10 12.04
C ARG A 68 -8.49 -4.55 11.58
N THR A 69 -7.52 -4.59 12.48
CA THR A 69 -6.17 -5.07 12.18
C THR A 69 -6.05 -6.56 12.47
N LEU A 70 -5.45 -7.28 11.53
CA LEU A 70 -4.97 -8.64 11.66
C LEU A 70 -3.45 -8.63 11.79
N ARG A 71 -2.90 -9.60 12.50
CA ARG A 71 -1.44 -9.78 12.64
C ARG A 71 -0.70 -8.47 12.93
N GLY A 72 -1.30 -7.61 13.78
CA GLY A 72 -0.75 -6.32 14.17
C GLY A 72 0.30 -6.39 15.29
N GLU A 73 0.47 -7.54 15.93
CA GLU A 73 1.49 -7.77 16.94
C GLU A 73 2.79 -8.25 16.31
N ARG A 74 3.92 -7.83 16.87
CA ARG A 74 5.22 -8.25 16.37
C ARG A 74 5.46 -9.73 16.64
N ASP A 75 5.65 -10.51 15.57
CA ASP A 75 6.11 -11.89 15.62
C ASP A 75 7.34 -12.02 14.70
N VAL A 76 8.48 -12.42 15.27
CA VAL A 76 9.74 -12.59 14.54
C VAL A 76 9.75 -13.78 13.58
N LEU A 77 8.80 -14.70 13.72
CA LEU A 77 8.62 -15.87 12.86
C LEU A 77 7.48 -15.67 11.85
N PHE A 78 6.78 -14.50 11.87
CA PHE A 78 5.67 -14.19 10.98
C PHE A 78 4.59 -15.28 10.94
N ASP A 79 4.27 -15.87 12.11
CA ASP A 79 3.34 -17.00 12.24
C ASP A 79 3.69 -18.19 11.30
N GLY A 80 4.96 -18.34 10.96
CA GLY A 80 5.47 -19.39 10.07
C GLY A 80 5.05 -19.27 8.61
N THR A 81 4.37 -18.19 8.21
CA THR A 81 3.84 -18.00 6.83
C THR A 81 4.74 -17.14 5.94
N GLY A 82 5.65 -16.39 6.54
CA GLY A 82 6.48 -15.42 5.82
C GLY A 82 5.83 -14.04 5.67
N PRO A 83 6.66 -13.01 5.44
CA PRO A 83 6.23 -11.63 5.51
C PRO A 83 5.72 -11.02 4.19
N ASP A 84 5.58 -11.79 3.12
CA ASP A 84 5.21 -11.24 1.82
C ASP A 84 3.68 -11.23 1.58
N VAL A 85 3.20 -10.34 0.70
CA VAL A 85 1.79 -10.13 0.36
C VAL A 85 1.29 -11.04 -0.77
N SER A 86 1.81 -12.26 -0.85
CA SER A 86 1.33 -13.26 -1.80
C SER A 86 -0.12 -13.69 -1.54
N GLU A 87 -0.79 -14.22 -2.55
CA GLU A 87 -2.16 -14.72 -2.43
C GLU A 87 -2.30 -15.75 -1.31
N SER A 88 -1.32 -16.66 -1.19
CA SER A 88 -1.31 -17.69 -0.16
C SER A 88 -1.19 -17.11 1.25
N ASN A 89 -0.31 -16.14 1.45
CA ASN A 89 -0.10 -15.51 2.75
C ASN A 89 -1.27 -14.59 3.16
N LEU A 90 -2.03 -14.09 2.18
CA LEU A 90 -3.22 -13.28 2.40
C LEU A 90 -4.52 -14.09 2.46
N ALA A 91 -4.47 -15.43 2.46
CA ALA A 91 -5.66 -16.28 2.65
C ALA A 91 -6.41 -15.96 3.97
N PRO A 92 -5.74 -15.71 5.12
CA PRO A 92 -6.43 -15.27 6.34
C PRO A 92 -7.15 -13.93 6.17
N LEU A 93 -6.57 -12.97 5.48
CA LEU A 93 -7.20 -11.68 5.15
C LEU A 93 -8.43 -11.89 4.26
N SER A 94 -8.31 -12.69 3.19
CA SER A 94 -9.42 -13.04 2.30
C SER A 94 -10.60 -13.66 3.05
N LYS A 95 -10.30 -14.57 3.97
CA LYS A 95 -11.32 -15.17 4.83
C LYS A 95 -11.97 -14.15 5.74
N ALA A 96 -11.19 -13.31 6.41
CA ALA A 96 -11.70 -12.30 7.33
C ALA A 96 -12.59 -11.26 6.64
N VAL A 97 -12.24 -10.84 5.42
CA VAL A 97 -13.06 -9.94 4.58
C VAL A 97 -14.42 -10.55 4.30
N LYS A 98 -14.45 -11.82 3.84
CA LYS A 98 -15.72 -12.54 3.56
C LYS A 98 -16.58 -12.66 4.82
N ASP A 99 -15.99 -13.14 5.92
CA ASP A 99 -16.70 -13.44 7.16
C ASP A 99 -17.32 -12.19 7.80
N SER A 100 -16.70 -11.03 7.62
CA SER A 100 -17.14 -9.75 8.21
C SER A 100 -17.94 -8.88 7.27
N SER A 101 -18.11 -9.29 5.99
CA SER A 101 -18.67 -8.44 4.94
C SER A 101 -17.95 -7.10 4.84
N ALA A 102 -16.61 -7.10 4.98
CA ALA A 102 -15.81 -5.91 4.78
C ALA A 102 -15.78 -5.51 3.31
N ALA A 103 -15.65 -4.22 3.05
CA ALA A 103 -15.60 -3.71 1.68
C ALA A 103 -14.27 -4.04 0.99
N ILE A 104 -13.19 -4.09 1.76
CA ILE A 104 -11.83 -4.29 1.25
C ILE A 104 -10.91 -4.83 2.35
N GLY A 105 -9.96 -5.64 1.95
CA GLY A 105 -8.79 -6.03 2.74
C GLY A 105 -7.55 -5.37 2.19
N LEU A 106 -6.74 -4.80 3.07
CA LEU A 106 -5.46 -4.18 2.76
C LEU A 106 -4.37 -4.89 3.55
N ALA A 107 -3.19 -5.04 2.97
CA ALA A 107 -2.05 -5.62 3.66
C ALA A 107 -0.76 -4.88 3.34
N THR A 108 0.17 -4.88 4.29
CA THR A 108 1.57 -4.51 4.05
C THR A 108 2.45 -5.71 4.36
N ASP A 109 3.56 -5.83 3.65
CA ASP A 109 4.57 -6.84 3.94
C ASP A 109 5.43 -6.49 5.18
N GLY A 110 6.42 -7.31 5.49
CA GLY A 110 7.16 -7.22 6.75
C GLY A 110 7.86 -5.89 7.00
N ASP A 111 8.42 -5.24 5.98
CA ASP A 111 9.06 -3.92 6.05
C ASP A 111 8.19 -2.80 5.46
N ALA A 112 6.95 -3.14 5.05
CA ALA A 112 5.92 -2.24 4.56
C ALA A 112 6.29 -1.46 3.28
N ASP A 113 7.19 -2.00 2.45
CA ASP A 113 7.53 -1.42 1.14
C ASP A 113 6.65 -1.96 -0.01
N ARG A 114 5.91 -3.05 0.25
CA ARG A 114 4.91 -3.66 -0.65
C ARG A 114 3.56 -3.73 0.03
N PHE A 115 2.52 -3.79 -0.80
CA PHE A 115 1.15 -3.91 -0.30
C PHE A 115 0.36 -4.97 -1.07
N GLY A 116 -0.68 -5.49 -0.43
CA GLY A 116 -1.63 -6.42 -1.01
C GLY A 116 -3.07 -5.93 -0.84
N ILE A 117 -3.93 -6.28 -1.80
CA ILE A 117 -5.34 -5.91 -1.77
C ILE A 117 -6.21 -7.14 -2.01
N VAL A 118 -7.29 -7.20 -1.23
CA VAL A 118 -8.35 -8.20 -1.34
C VAL A 118 -9.69 -7.45 -1.44
N ASP A 119 -10.52 -7.77 -2.45
CA ASP A 119 -11.84 -7.15 -2.60
C ASP A 119 -12.86 -7.68 -1.58
N GLY A 120 -14.05 -7.06 -1.54
CA GLY A 120 -15.13 -7.46 -0.65
C GLY A 120 -15.65 -8.89 -0.87
N ALA A 121 -15.35 -9.52 -1.99
CA ALA A 121 -15.62 -10.93 -2.25
C ALA A 121 -14.48 -11.86 -1.79
N GLY A 122 -13.42 -11.30 -1.20
CA GLY A 122 -12.25 -12.03 -0.73
C GLY A 122 -11.33 -12.49 -1.87
N ARG A 123 -11.34 -11.83 -3.02
CA ARG A 123 -10.43 -12.13 -4.13
C ARG A 123 -9.19 -11.27 -4.01
N TRP A 124 -8.03 -11.91 -4.08
CA TRP A 124 -6.75 -11.22 -4.12
C TRP A 124 -6.53 -10.53 -5.48
N PHE A 125 -6.01 -9.33 -5.45
CA PHE A 125 -5.62 -8.59 -6.64
C PHE A 125 -4.10 -8.58 -6.79
N SER A 126 -3.63 -9.00 -7.95
CA SER A 126 -2.19 -8.94 -8.23
C SER A 126 -1.70 -7.49 -8.26
N PRO A 127 -0.44 -7.23 -7.87
CA PRO A 127 0.15 -5.89 -7.93
C PRO A 127 0.02 -5.24 -9.31
N ASN A 128 0.10 -6.01 -10.37
CA ASN A 128 -0.06 -5.51 -11.74
C ASN A 128 -1.45 -4.92 -12.02
N HIS A 129 -2.52 -5.56 -11.51
CA HIS A 129 -3.87 -4.99 -11.62
C HIS A 129 -4.01 -3.70 -10.81
N ILE A 130 -3.42 -3.68 -9.61
CA ILE A 130 -3.46 -2.50 -8.74
C ILE A 130 -2.74 -1.32 -9.39
N LEU A 131 -1.56 -1.55 -9.98
CA LEU A 131 -0.83 -0.49 -10.70
C LEU A 131 -1.66 0.10 -11.84
N GLY A 132 -2.33 -0.74 -12.63
CA GLY A 132 -3.23 -0.28 -13.68
C GLY A 132 -4.37 0.58 -13.15
N LEU A 133 -5.04 0.13 -12.08
CA LEU A 133 -6.11 0.87 -11.42
C LEU A 133 -5.64 2.19 -10.82
N LEU A 134 -4.47 2.22 -10.18
CA LEU A 134 -3.90 3.44 -9.60
C LEU A 134 -3.54 4.43 -10.70
N TYR A 135 -2.94 3.98 -11.80
CA TYR A 135 -2.60 4.86 -12.91
C TYR A 135 -3.86 5.48 -13.53
N ASP A 136 -4.88 4.67 -13.77
CA ASP A 136 -6.19 5.13 -14.25
C ASP A 136 -6.83 6.15 -13.30
N TYR A 137 -6.82 5.86 -12.00
CA TYR A 137 -7.31 6.78 -10.96
C TYR A 137 -6.56 8.12 -10.95
N LEU A 138 -5.23 8.10 -11.08
CA LEU A 138 -4.42 9.33 -11.10
C LEU A 138 -4.78 10.20 -12.31
N ILE A 139 -4.99 9.59 -13.46
CA ILE A 139 -5.40 10.31 -14.68
C ILE A 139 -6.82 10.86 -14.53
N GLU A 140 -7.80 10.01 -14.22
CA GLU A 140 -9.22 10.40 -14.26
C GLU A 140 -9.65 11.24 -13.04
N SER A 141 -9.18 10.87 -11.84
CA SER A 141 -9.67 11.47 -10.59
C SER A 141 -8.75 12.57 -10.07
N ARG A 142 -7.46 12.57 -10.44
CA ARG A 142 -6.48 13.57 -10.03
C ARG A 142 -6.06 14.50 -11.15
N GLY A 143 -6.41 14.19 -12.40
CA GLY A 143 -6.03 14.98 -13.58
C GLY A 143 -4.53 14.91 -13.90
N TRP A 144 -3.81 13.91 -13.39
CA TRP A 144 -2.39 13.73 -13.66
C TRP A 144 -2.19 13.10 -15.04
N ARG A 145 -2.04 13.94 -16.05
CA ARG A 145 -1.82 13.50 -17.43
C ARG A 145 -0.31 13.39 -17.71
N LEU A 146 0.31 12.41 -17.04
CA LEU A 146 1.75 12.14 -17.14
C LEU A 146 1.97 10.76 -17.76
N ASP A 147 3.03 10.63 -18.54
CA ASP A 147 3.51 9.34 -19.01
C ASP A 147 3.92 8.44 -17.85
N ALA A 148 3.91 7.13 -18.05
CA ALA A 148 4.38 6.18 -17.06
C ALA A 148 5.72 5.55 -17.47
N ALA A 149 6.52 5.15 -16.48
CA ALA A 149 7.67 4.29 -16.70
C ALA A 149 7.46 2.97 -15.95
N ARG A 150 7.75 1.84 -16.60
CA ARG A 150 7.65 0.51 -16.01
C ARG A 150 8.83 -0.37 -16.40
N SER A 151 9.14 -1.35 -15.58
CA SER A 151 10.12 -2.36 -15.96
C SER A 151 9.50 -3.44 -16.88
N VAL A 152 10.34 -4.17 -17.58
CA VAL A 152 9.93 -5.33 -18.42
C VAL A 152 9.20 -6.41 -17.63
N ALA A 153 9.35 -6.46 -16.28
CA ALA A 153 8.66 -7.40 -15.42
C ALA A 153 7.24 -6.96 -15.05
N THR A 154 6.85 -5.74 -15.40
CA THR A 154 5.51 -5.18 -15.10
C THR A 154 4.57 -5.45 -16.27
N SER A 155 3.28 -5.66 -15.97
CA SER A 155 2.25 -5.95 -16.98
C SER A 155 2.05 -4.83 -17.98
N HIS A 156 1.74 -5.20 -19.23
CA HIS A 156 1.28 -4.29 -20.29
C HIS A 156 -0.10 -3.66 -20.04
N LEU A 157 -0.72 -3.92 -18.90
CA LEU A 157 -1.97 -3.25 -18.53
C LEU A 157 -1.79 -1.73 -18.45
N LEU A 158 -0.61 -1.26 -17.99
CA LEU A 158 -0.30 0.17 -17.96
C LEU A 158 -0.27 0.76 -19.37
N ASP A 159 0.27 0.02 -20.34
CA ASP A 159 0.31 0.47 -21.75
C ASP A 159 -1.10 0.65 -22.30
N GLY A 160 -2.04 -0.24 -21.95
CA GLY A 160 -3.45 -0.11 -22.32
C GLY A 160 -4.13 1.12 -21.71
N VAL A 161 -3.87 1.39 -20.43
CA VAL A 161 -4.40 2.57 -19.74
C VAL A 161 -3.83 3.85 -20.36
N ALA A 162 -2.52 3.92 -20.59
CA ALA A 162 -1.86 5.06 -21.21
C ALA A 162 -2.41 5.34 -22.62
N ALA A 163 -2.46 4.32 -23.47
CA ALA A 163 -2.95 4.44 -24.85
C ALA A 163 -4.39 4.97 -24.91
N ARG A 164 -5.28 4.48 -24.04
CA ARG A 164 -6.66 4.98 -23.93
C ARG A 164 -6.73 6.47 -23.61
N ASN A 165 -5.74 6.99 -22.88
CA ASN A 165 -5.67 8.36 -22.43
C ASN A 165 -4.76 9.25 -23.29
N GLY A 166 -4.19 8.73 -24.38
CA GLY A 166 -3.26 9.48 -25.24
C GLY A 166 -1.93 9.79 -24.57
N LEU A 167 -1.46 8.90 -23.68
CA LEU A 167 -0.20 8.96 -22.94
C LEU A 167 0.74 7.84 -23.39
N ALA A 168 2.02 7.96 -23.06
CA ALA A 168 3.04 6.96 -23.37
C ALA A 168 3.44 6.14 -22.12
N VAL A 169 4.02 4.96 -22.37
CA VAL A 169 4.69 4.16 -21.35
C VAL A 169 6.12 3.88 -21.81
N HIS A 170 7.07 4.17 -20.93
CA HIS A 170 8.50 3.93 -21.16
C HIS A 170 8.90 2.61 -20.49
N GLU A 171 9.23 1.62 -21.32
CA GLU A 171 9.71 0.34 -20.81
C GLU A 171 11.19 0.41 -20.47
N THR A 172 11.59 -0.12 -19.33
CA THR A 172 12.96 -0.13 -18.84
C THR A 172 13.40 -1.54 -18.41
N PRO A 173 14.69 -1.82 -18.33
CA PRO A 173 15.18 -2.96 -17.56
C PRO A 173 14.73 -2.90 -16.09
N VAL A 174 14.79 -4.05 -15.40
CA VAL A 174 14.46 -4.10 -13.95
C VAL A 174 15.47 -3.28 -13.15
N GLY A 175 14.95 -2.37 -12.32
CA GLY A 175 15.71 -1.57 -11.37
C GLY A 175 15.35 -0.08 -11.39
N PHE A 176 15.21 0.49 -10.20
CA PHE A 176 14.82 1.91 -10.02
C PHE A 176 15.76 2.90 -10.70
N LYS A 177 17.04 2.58 -10.84
CA LYS A 177 18.02 3.44 -11.54
C LYS A 177 17.64 3.72 -12.99
N TYR A 178 16.91 2.81 -13.64
CA TYR A 178 16.44 2.99 -15.01
C TYR A 178 15.14 3.79 -15.05
N ILE A 179 14.21 3.48 -14.13
CA ILE A 179 12.96 4.22 -14.00
C ILE A 179 13.23 5.69 -13.61
N GLY A 180 14.18 5.91 -12.69
CA GLY A 180 14.54 7.25 -12.24
C GLY A 180 15.01 8.20 -13.34
N GLN A 181 15.50 7.68 -14.46
CA GLN A 181 15.89 8.49 -15.63
C GLN A 181 14.68 9.15 -16.34
N TRP A 182 13.48 8.65 -16.11
CA TRP A 182 12.24 9.17 -16.68
C TRP A 182 11.46 10.09 -15.71
N ILE A 183 11.91 10.21 -14.48
CA ILE A 183 11.26 11.05 -13.46
C ILE A 183 11.89 12.46 -13.42
N LEU A 184 13.10 12.60 -13.95
CA LEU A 184 13.85 13.86 -14.01
C LEU A 184 13.61 14.56 -15.34
#